data_2bea2e2bbb17b1b35ef4a3f84b369885
#
_entry.id   2bea2e2bbb17b1b35ef4a3f84b369885
#
_cell.length_a   1.000
_cell.length_b   1.000
_cell.length_c   1.000
_cell.angle_alpha   90.00
_cell.angle_beta   90.00
_cell.angle_gamma   90.00
#
_symmetry.space_group_name_H-M   'P 1'
#
loop_
_entity.id
_entity.type
_entity.pdbx_description
1 polymer ?
#
loop_
_entity_poly.entity_id
_entity_poly.type
_entity_poly.pdbx_seq_one_letter_code
_entity_poly.pdbx_strand_id
1 'polypeptide(L)'
;MPRLAVTVLTILAGAVALGAHAQDKKPEPKELGMENAHAMCIGCHGIPGYKTAFPSVYHVPKIAGQQPAYIVNALKAYKSGERSHPSMRGIAAGLTDDDMKKLADYYGGTK
;
A
#
# COMPACT_ATOMS: atom_id res chain seq x y z
N MET A 1 33.40 -31.18 71.21
CA MET A 1 33.03 -31.62 69.84
C MET A 1 32.08 -30.56 69.26
N PRO A 2 32.54 -29.64 68.44
CA PRO A 2 31.65 -28.64 67.85
C PRO A 2 31.08 -29.19 66.53
N ARG A 3 29.77 -29.12 66.40
CA ARG A 3 29.02 -29.44 65.17
C ARG A 3 29.13 -28.32 64.18
N LEU A 4 29.76 -28.54 63.03
CA LEU A 4 29.75 -27.62 61.89
C LEU A 4 28.38 -27.67 61.23
N ALA A 5 27.68 -26.56 61.32
CA ALA A 5 26.47 -26.33 60.55
C ALA A 5 26.86 -25.88 59.11
N VAL A 6 26.58 -26.73 58.14
CA VAL A 6 26.75 -26.38 56.71
C VAL A 6 25.49 -25.67 56.27
N THR A 7 25.61 -24.37 56.06
CA THR A 7 24.55 -23.55 55.49
C THR A 7 24.58 -23.72 53.97
N VAL A 8 23.61 -24.39 53.42
CA VAL A 8 23.42 -24.51 51.96
C VAL A 8 22.72 -23.25 51.48
N LEU A 9 23.47 -22.42 50.78
CA LEU A 9 22.96 -21.22 50.10
C LEU A 9 22.38 -21.61 48.72
N THR A 10 21.08 -21.76 48.64
CA THR A 10 20.38 -21.97 47.37
C THR A 10 20.25 -20.67 46.61
N ILE A 11 21.05 -20.52 45.55
CA ILE A 11 20.93 -19.42 44.60
C ILE A 11 19.80 -19.73 43.64
N LEU A 12 18.67 -19.04 43.79
CA LEU A 12 17.58 -19.05 42.79
C LEU A 12 18.00 -18.21 41.60
N ALA A 13 18.42 -18.83 40.52
CA ALA A 13 18.64 -18.17 39.25
C ALA A 13 17.29 -17.93 38.56
N GLY A 14 16.77 -16.71 38.71
CA GLY A 14 15.59 -16.24 37.97
C GLY A 14 15.94 -15.98 36.51
N ALA A 15 15.54 -16.88 35.64
CA ALA A 15 15.61 -16.65 34.18
C ALA A 15 14.54 -15.64 33.78
N VAL A 16 14.95 -14.39 33.59
CA VAL A 16 14.10 -13.36 32.94
C VAL A 16 14.10 -13.65 31.45
N ALA A 17 13.06 -14.31 30.96
CA ALA A 17 12.81 -14.46 29.54
C ALA A 17 12.31 -13.12 29.01
N LEU A 18 13.21 -12.30 28.42
CA LEU A 18 12.83 -11.16 27.57
C LEU A 18 12.24 -11.74 26.28
N GLY A 19 10.94 -11.94 26.27
CA GLY A 19 10.18 -12.20 25.06
C GLY A 19 10.14 -10.92 24.21
N ALA A 20 11.12 -10.73 23.32
CA ALA A 20 11.03 -9.72 22.28
C ALA A 20 9.96 -10.17 21.28
N HIS A 21 8.71 -9.76 21.50
CA HIS A 21 7.67 -9.81 20.50
C HIS A 21 7.94 -8.68 19.52
N ALA A 22 8.76 -8.94 18.51
CA ALA A 22 8.77 -8.16 17.31
C ALA A 22 7.43 -8.42 16.61
N GLN A 23 6.44 -7.58 16.90
CA GLN A 23 5.24 -7.54 16.09
C GLN A 23 5.65 -6.92 14.75
N ASP A 24 5.85 -7.77 13.75
CA ASP A 24 5.83 -7.39 12.35
C ASP A 24 4.44 -6.84 12.02
N LYS A 25 4.21 -5.60 12.46
CA LYS A 25 3.05 -4.84 12.03
C LYS A 25 3.28 -4.53 10.56
N LYS A 26 2.71 -5.37 9.68
CA LYS A 26 2.59 -5.07 8.25
C LYS A 26 2.16 -3.59 8.17
N PRO A 27 2.93 -2.72 7.49
CA PRO A 27 2.55 -1.33 7.41
C PRO A 27 1.15 -1.23 6.79
N GLU A 28 0.21 -0.73 7.55
CA GLU A 28 -1.10 -0.37 7.01
C GLU A 28 -0.87 0.61 5.86
N PRO A 29 -1.55 0.41 4.72
CA PRO A 29 -1.45 1.35 3.62
C PRO A 29 -1.83 2.73 4.15
N LYS A 30 -0.85 3.60 4.24
CA LYS A 30 -1.09 4.99 4.63
C LYS A 30 -1.98 5.60 3.56
N GLU A 31 -3.17 6.05 3.95
CA GLU A 31 -4.10 6.71 3.06
C GLU A 31 -3.38 7.83 2.30
N LEU A 32 -3.29 7.70 0.99
CA LEU A 32 -2.69 8.71 0.15
C LEU A 32 -3.69 9.87 0.08
N GLY A 33 -3.32 11.03 0.63
CA GLY A 33 -4.19 12.19 0.53
C GLY A 33 -4.61 12.45 -0.93
N MET A 34 -5.87 12.85 -1.15
CA MET A 34 -6.44 13.05 -2.49
C MET A 34 -5.57 13.90 -3.42
N GLU A 35 -4.89 14.90 -2.88
CA GLU A 35 -3.97 15.75 -3.63
C GLU A 35 -2.81 14.96 -4.23
N ASN A 36 -2.20 14.08 -3.45
CA ASN A 36 -1.08 13.24 -3.92
C ASN A 36 -1.57 12.16 -4.90
N ALA A 37 -2.71 11.55 -4.63
CA ALA A 37 -3.29 10.54 -5.51
C ALA A 37 -3.68 11.15 -6.86
N HIS A 38 -4.29 12.33 -6.86
CA HIS A 38 -4.62 13.08 -8.07
C HIS A 38 -3.37 13.46 -8.88
N ALA A 39 -2.33 13.97 -8.21
CA ALA A 39 -1.09 14.36 -8.88
C ALA A 39 -0.42 13.19 -9.62
N MET A 40 -0.48 11.98 -9.05
CA MET A 40 0.04 10.78 -9.72
C MET A 40 -0.73 10.42 -11.00
N CYS A 41 -2.03 10.63 -11.01
CA CYS A 41 -2.86 10.34 -12.17
C CYS A 41 -2.67 11.39 -13.29
N ILE A 42 -2.75 12.67 -12.93
CA ILE A 42 -2.71 13.77 -13.92
C ILE A 42 -1.36 13.87 -14.63
N GLY A 43 -0.28 13.41 -14.00
CA GLY A 43 1.07 13.40 -14.58
C GLY A 43 1.16 12.60 -15.90
N CYS A 44 0.26 11.64 -16.10
CA CYS A 44 0.15 10.87 -17.33
C CYS A 44 -1.20 11.10 -18.02
N HIS A 45 -2.31 10.96 -17.29
CA HIS A 45 -3.67 11.01 -17.83
C HIS A 45 -4.17 12.44 -18.13
N GLY A 46 -3.47 13.47 -17.65
CA GLY A 46 -3.81 14.86 -17.90
C GLY A 46 -3.14 15.45 -19.14
N ILE A 47 -2.28 14.72 -19.82
CA ILE A 47 -1.52 15.20 -20.99
C ILE A 47 -2.18 14.70 -22.27
N PRO A 48 -2.77 15.57 -23.11
CA PRO A 48 -3.38 15.15 -24.36
C PRO A 48 -2.39 14.45 -25.27
N GLY A 49 -2.76 13.30 -25.82
CA GLY A 49 -1.94 12.52 -26.76
C GLY A 49 -0.69 11.89 -26.17
N TYR A 50 -0.55 11.86 -24.85
CA TYR A 50 0.62 11.27 -24.22
C TYR A 50 0.75 9.77 -24.48
N LYS A 51 1.98 9.36 -24.77
CA LYS A 51 2.36 7.96 -25.00
C LYS A 51 3.51 7.59 -24.09
N THR A 52 3.42 6.43 -23.46
CA THR A 52 4.56 5.83 -22.76
C THR A 52 5.49 5.17 -23.78
N ALA A 53 6.81 5.19 -23.50
CA ALA A 53 7.81 4.51 -24.34
C ALA A 53 8.29 3.20 -23.76
N PHE A 54 8.05 2.95 -22.48
CA PHE A 54 8.51 1.78 -21.76
C PHE A 54 7.42 1.25 -20.81
N PRO A 55 7.26 -0.08 -20.69
CA PRO A 55 7.95 -1.19 -21.39
C PRO A 55 7.51 -1.36 -22.85
N SER A 56 6.47 -0.70 -23.26
CA SER A 56 5.93 -0.69 -24.62
C SER A 56 5.29 0.68 -24.90
N VAL A 57 5.12 0.99 -26.17
CA VAL A 57 4.42 2.22 -26.57
C VAL A 57 2.92 2.03 -26.36
N TYR A 58 2.37 2.72 -25.35
CA TYR A 58 0.93 2.77 -25.11
C TYR A 58 0.44 4.20 -25.12
N HIS A 59 -0.73 4.41 -25.71
CA HIS A 59 -1.47 5.65 -25.51
C HIS A 59 -2.04 5.67 -24.11
N VAL A 60 -1.74 6.72 -23.35
CA VAL A 60 -2.34 6.93 -22.03
C VAL A 60 -3.78 7.40 -22.22
N PRO A 61 -4.79 6.65 -21.75
CA PRO A 61 -6.17 7.02 -21.97
C PRO A 61 -6.57 8.24 -21.15
N LYS A 62 -7.47 9.04 -21.71
CA LYS A 62 -8.17 10.08 -20.97
C LYS A 62 -9.17 9.41 -20.01
N ILE A 63 -9.07 9.71 -18.70
CA ILE A 63 -9.95 9.14 -17.68
C ILE A 63 -11.05 10.10 -17.22
N ALA A 64 -10.91 11.39 -17.48
CA ALA A 64 -11.94 12.38 -17.19
C ALA A 64 -13.25 12.06 -17.95
N GLY A 65 -14.37 12.10 -17.25
CA GLY A 65 -15.68 11.75 -17.78
C GLY A 65 -15.98 10.26 -17.89
N GLN A 66 -15.08 9.40 -17.40
CA GLN A 66 -15.30 7.95 -17.35
C GLN A 66 -16.28 7.59 -16.23
N GLN A 67 -16.99 6.51 -16.40
CA GLN A 67 -17.90 5.97 -15.36
C GLN A 67 -17.13 5.67 -14.08
N PRO A 68 -17.54 6.22 -12.91
CA PRO A 68 -16.82 5.98 -11.65
C PRO A 68 -16.66 4.51 -11.30
N ALA A 69 -17.70 3.71 -11.48
CA ALA A 69 -17.64 2.27 -11.24
C ALA A 69 -16.59 1.57 -12.13
N TYR A 70 -16.43 2.01 -13.37
CA TYR A 70 -15.40 1.48 -14.27
C TYR A 70 -13.99 1.83 -13.76
N ILE A 71 -13.76 3.07 -13.30
CA ILE A 71 -12.48 3.49 -12.77
C ILE A 71 -12.09 2.64 -11.55
N VAL A 72 -13.00 2.45 -10.60
CA VAL A 72 -12.76 1.60 -9.41
C VAL A 72 -12.41 0.18 -9.83
N ASN A 73 -13.19 -0.43 -10.72
CA ASN A 73 -12.96 -1.80 -11.16
C ASN A 73 -11.64 -1.94 -11.91
N ALA A 74 -11.29 -0.97 -12.75
CA ALA A 74 -10.01 -0.96 -13.46
C ALA A 74 -8.82 -0.87 -12.50
N LEU A 75 -8.87 0.01 -11.51
CA LEU A 75 -7.81 0.14 -10.50
C LEU A 75 -7.67 -1.14 -9.66
N LYS A 76 -8.79 -1.76 -9.26
CA LYS A 76 -8.78 -3.04 -8.56
C LYS A 76 -8.18 -4.15 -9.41
N ALA A 77 -8.53 -4.22 -10.68
CA ALA A 77 -7.99 -5.22 -11.62
C ALA A 77 -6.47 -5.04 -11.83
N TYR A 78 -5.96 -3.81 -11.86
CA TYR A 78 -4.51 -3.57 -11.87
C TYR A 78 -3.86 -3.98 -10.55
N LYS A 79 -4.49 -3.67 -9.42
CA LYS A 79 -3.97 -4.03 -8.09
C LYS A 79 -3.91 -5.54 -7.89
N SER A 80 -4.93 -6.28 -8.33
CA SER A 80 -4.98 -7.75 -8.26
C SER A 80 -4.07 -8.44 -9.29
N GLY A 81 -3.71 -7.75 -10.37
CA GLY A 81 -2.94 -8.31 -11.47
C GLY A 81 -3.78 -8.91 -12.60
N GLU A 82 -5.10 -8.81 -12.54
CA GLU A 82 -6.00 -9.22 -13.64
C GLU A 82 -5.79 -8.38 -14.90
N ARG A 83 -5.47 -7.10 -14.74
CA ARG A 83 -5.02 -6.24 -15.84
C ARG A 83 -3.52 -6.07 -15.80
N SER A 84 -2.87 -6.31 -16.95
CA SER A 84 -1.43 -6.20 -17.07
C SER A 84 -1.04 -4.85 -17.66
N HIS A 85 -0.48 -3.98 -16.83
CA HIS A 85 0.25 -2.77 -17.23
C HIS A 85 1.19 -2.38 -16.09
N PRO A 86 2.51 -2.50 -16.25
CA PRO A 86 3.46 -2.34 -15.15
C PRO A 86 3.31 -1.03 -14.37
N SER A 87 3.20 0.09 -15.06
CA SER A 87 3.05 1.40 -14.41
C SER A 87 1.76 1.51 -13.63
N MET A 88 0.62 1.10 -14.22
CA MET A 88 -0.68 1.15 -13.55
C MET A 88 -0.76 0.18 -12.39
N ARG A 89 -0.13 -0.98 -12.50
CA ARG A 89 -0.04 -1.94 -11.40
C ARG A 89 0.74 -1.37 -10.22
N GLY A 90 1.86 -0.70 -10.49
CA GLY A 90 2.66 -0.04 -9.46
C GLY A 90 1.88 1.06 -8.73
N ILE A 91 1.15 1.89 -9.47
CA ILE A 91 0.31 2.96 -8.90
C ILE A 91 -0.84 2.36 -8.09
N ALA A 92 -1.59 1.43 -8.65
CA ALA A 92 -2.76 0.83 -8.00
C ALA A 92 -2.40 0.04 -6.74
N ALA A 93 -1.20 -0.53 -6.66
CA ALA A 93 -0.72 -1.26 -5.48
C ALA A 93 -0.70 -0.39 -4.20
N GLY A 94 -0.43 0.90 -4.34
CA GLY A 94 -0.38 1.85 -3.22
C GLY A 94 -1.74 2.45 -2.84
N LEU A 95 -2.80 2.20 -3.61
CA LEU A 95 -4.12 2.78 -3.36
C LEU A 95 -4.96 1.89 -2.44
N THR A 96 -5.68 2.52 -1.51
CA THR A 96 -6.76 1.87 -0.74
C THR A 96 -8.04 1.84 -1.56
N ASP A 97 -9.03 1.06 -1.13
CA ASP A 97 -10.35 1.04 -1.78
C ASP A 97 -11.05 2.40 -1.68
N ASP A 98 -10.82 3.14 -0.61
CA ASP A 98 -11.34 4.48 -0.41
C ASP A 98 -10.67 5.50 -1.35
N ASP A 99 -9.34 5.42 -1.52
CA ASP A 99 -8.63 6.23 -2.51
C ASP A 99 -9.15 5.99 -3.93
N MET A 100 -9.36 4.73 -4.29
CA MET A 100 -9.89 4.36 -5.61
C MET A 100 -11.28 4.95 -5.85
N LYS A 101 -12.13 4.94 -4.80
CA LYS A 101 -13.46 5.52 -4.88
C LYS A 101 -13.42 7.04 -5.01
N LYS A 102 -12.63 7.72 -4.18
CA LYS A 102 -12.45 9.18 -4.25
C LYS A 102 -11.91 9.63 -5.61
N LEU A 103 -10.93 8.92 -6.16
CA LEU A 103 -10.39 9.19 -7.50
C LEU A 103 -11.45 8.96 -8.60
N ALA A 104 -12.23 7.91 -8.48
CA ALA A 104 -13.30 7.60 -9.42
C ALA A 104 -14.39 8.67 -9.41
N ASP A 105 -14.79 9.15 -8.25
CA ASP A 105 -15.77 10.21 -8.09
C ASP A 105 -15.25 11.53 -8.68
N TYR A 106 -13.97 11.84 -8.44
CA TYR A 106 -13.33 13.03 -8.99
C TYR A 106 -13.29 13.01 -10.52
N TYR A 107 -12.71 11.97 -11.10
CA TYR A 107 -12.54 11.89 -12.56
C TYR A 107 -13.83 11.59 -13.31
N GLY A 108 -14.74 10.85 -12.72
CA GLY A 108 -16.06 10.57 -13.29
C GLY A 108 -16.97 11.81 -13.33
N GLY A 109 -16.77 12.76 -12.42
CA GLY A 109 -17.48 14.03 -12.38
C GLY A 109 -16.91 15.13 -13.29
N THR A 110 -15.67 14.98 -13.78
CA THR A 110 -15.02 15.95 -14.67
C THR A 110 -15.40 15.68 -16.14
N LYS A 111 -15.87 16.69 -16.83
CA LYS A 111 -16.18 16.65 -18.28
C LYS A 111 -15.02 17.17 -19.11
#